data_93f52fd607dc95fbbf3e889aa255bfa4
#
_entry.id   93f52fd607dc95fbbf3e889aa255bfa4
#
_cell.length_a   1.000
_cell.length_b   1.000
_cell.length_c   1.000
_cell.angle_alpha   90.00
_cell.angle_beta   90.00
_cell.angle_gamma   90.00
#
_symmetry.space_group_name_H-M   'P 1'
#
loop_
_entity.id
_entity.type
_entity.pdbx_description
1 polymer ?
#
loop_
_entity_poly.entity_id
_entity_poly.type
_entity_poly.pdbx_seq_one_letter_code
_entity_poly.pdbx_strand_id
1 'polypeptide(L)'
;MANRALLAIEAKAWPFEQARLLLDRVKKIGKQGPVIFETGYGPSGLPHIGTFGEVVRTTMVRQAFIALTDGTVETQLICVSDDMDGMRKVPDNVPNPEALVPYLQKPLTDVPDPFGTHAGFAQHNNARLRGFLDSFGFDYQFKSATELYRSGAFDATLLRALEKFDEIMGVMLPTLGEERRATYSPFLPISPSTGRVLYVPMKATDAKAGTVTFADEDGTDVTVPVTGGHVKMQWKPDFGMR
;
A
#
# COMPACT_ATOMS: atom_id res chain seq x y z
N MET A 1 -39.73 -7.27 -13.68
CA MET A 1 -38.39 -6.67 -13.49
C MET A 1 -37.36 -7.67 -14.00
N ALA A 2 -36.48 -7.26 -14.91
CA ALA A 2 -35.41 -8.15 -15.39
C ALA A 2 -34.54 -8.57 -14.18
N ASN A 3 -34.23 -9.86 -14.07
CA ASN A 3 -33.40 -10.37 -13.01
C ASN A 3 -31.98 -9.77 -13.15
N ARG A 4 -31.59 -8.87 -12.25
CA ARG A 4 -30.34 -8.12 -12.28
C ARG A 4 -29.12 -9.05 -12.40
N ALA A 5 -29.16 -10.21 -11.75
CA ALA A 5 -28.10 -11.21 -11.81
C ALA A 5 -27.97 -11.83 -13.21
N LEU A 6 -29.09 -12.12 -13.90
CA LEU A 6 -29.04 -12.63 -15.28
C LEU A 6 -28.41 -11.63 -16.22
N LEU A 7 -28.77 -10.35 -16.14
CA LEU A 7 -28.16 -9.29 -16.94
C LEU A 7 -26.66 -9.16 -16.66
N ALA A 8 -26.25 -9.30 -15.40
CA ALA A 8 -24.84 -9.25 -15.00
C ALA A 8 -24.04 -10.43 -15.57
N ILE A 9 -24.63 -11.63 -15.66
CA ILE A 9 -23.97 -12.82 -16.22
C ILE A 9 -23.67 -12.62 -17.72
N GLU A 10 -24.57 -11.97 -18.47
CA GLU A 10 -24.46 -11.74 -19.92
C GLU A 10 -23.63 -10.50 -20.27
N ALA A 11 -23.42 -9.58 -19.31
CA ALA A 11 -22.72 -8.32 -19.55
C ALA A 11 -21.27 -8.54 -19.98
N LYS A 12 -20.86 -7.90 -21.10
CA LYS A 12 -19.51 -8.00 -21.69
C LYS A 12 -18.56 -6.87 -21.27
N ALA A 13 -19.05 -5.91 -20.45
CA ALA A 13 -18.21 -4.83 -19.97
C ALA A 13 -17.12 -5.35 -19.04
N TRP A 14 -15.90 -4.80 -19.13
CA TRP A 14 -14.71 -5.26 -18.39
C TRP A 14 -14.90 -5.45 -16.87
N PRO A 15 -15.71 -4.63 -16.15
CA PRO A 15 -15.88 -4.86 -14.70
C PRO A 15 -16.56 -6.19 -14.42
N PHE A 16 -17.53 -6.61 -15.27
CA PHE A 16 -18.20 -7.89 -15.13
C PHE A 16 -17.29 -9.07 -15.50
N GLU A 17 -16.39 -8.90 -16.47
CA GLU A 17 -15.38 -9.92 -16.79
C GLU A 17 -14.45 -10.15 -15.60
N GLN A 18 -13.93 -9.09 -14.99
CA GLN A 18 -13.11 -9.18 -13.80
C GLN A 18 -13.87 -9.78 -12.61
N ALA A 19 -15.11 -9.37 -12.42
CA ALA A 19 -15.96 -9.88 -11.34
C ALA A 19 -16.26 -11.39 -11.50
N ARG A 20 -16.45 -11.90 -12.73
CA ARG A 20 -16.60 -13.35 -12.99
C ARG A 20 -15.33 -14.12 -12.64
N LEU A 21 -14.16 -13.64 -13.07
CA LEU A 21 -12.87 -14.26 -12.73
C LEU A 21 -12.67 -14.31 -11.20
N LEU A 22 -13.03 -13.23 -10.51
CA LEU A 22 -12.98 -13.18 -9.05
C LEU A 22 -13.95 -14.16 -8.41
N LEU A 23 -15.19 -14.25 -8.91
CA LEU A 23 -16.20 -15.19 -8.40
C LEU A 23 -15.76 -16.63 -8.55
N ASP A 24 -15.18 -16.99 -9.70
CA ASP A 24 -14.64 -18.33 -9.94
C ASP A 24 -13.48 -18.65 -9.00
N ARG A 25 -12.59 -17.68 -8.76
CA ARG A 25 -11.51 -17.81 -7.78
C ARG A 25 -12.04 -18.01 -6.36
N VAL A 26 -13.00 -17.17 -5.92
CA VAL A 26 -13.63 -17.26 -4.60
C VAL A 26 -14.26 -18.64 -4.37
N LYS A 27 -14.98 -19.17 -5.37
CA LYS A 27 -15.56 -20.52 -5.33
C LYS A 27 -14.48 -21.60 -5.26
N LYS A 28 -13.43 -21.50 -6.10
CA LYS A 28 -12.35 -22.49 -6.18
C LYS A 28 -11.57 -22.62 -4.88
N ILE A 29 -11.31 -21.52 -4.17
CA ILE A 29 -10.56 -21.53 -2.91
C ILE A 29 -11.42 -21.72 -1.67
N GLY A 30 -12.75 -21.77 -1.82
CA GLY A 30 -13.68 -21.89 -0.69
C GLY A 30 -13.58 -20.71 0.28
N LYS A 31 -13.41 -19.47 -0.24
CA LYS A 31 -13.22 -18.25 0.55
C LYS A 31 -14.34 -18.08 1.57
N GLN A 32 -13.95 -17.92 2.84
CA GLN A 32 -14.85 -17.56 3.93
C GLN A 32 -14.73 -16.06 4.25
N GLY A 33 -15.82 -15.47 4.75
CA GLY A 33 -15.91 -14.05 5.09
C GLY A 33 -15.94 -13.12 3.86
N PRO A 34 -15.83 -11.80 4.05
CA PRO A 34 -16.00 -10.82 3.00
C PRO A 34 -14.92 -10.93 1.92
N VAL A 35 -15.31 -10.61 0.68
CA VAL A 35 -14.37 -10.43 -0.42
C VAL A 35 -13.84 -9.00 -0.37
N ILE A 36 -12.53 -8.88 -0.21
CA ILE A 36 -11.85 -7.60 -0.11
C ILE A 36 -11.53 -7.06 -1.51
N PHE A 37 -11.91 -5.82 -1.72
CA PHE A 37 -11.50 -5.00 -2.86
C PHE A 37 -10.57 -3.93 -2.34
N GLU A 38 -9.35 -3.86 -2.84
CA GLU A 38 -8.34 -2.93 -2.35
C GLU A 38 -7.95 -1.94 -3.43
N THR A 39 -7.76 -0.69 -3.01
CA THR A 39 -7.14 0.37 -3.80
C THR A 39 -6.08 1.06 -2.96
N GLY A 40 -4.98 1.48 -3.58
CA GLY A 40 -3.86 2.17 -2.92
C GLY A 40 -3.77 3.63 -3.34
N TYR A 41 -3.27 4.45 -2.44
CA TYR A 41 -3.02 5.87 -2.65
C TYR A 41 -1.71 6.30 -1.98
N GLY A 42 -0.82 6.92 -2.76
CA GLY A 42 0.38 7.55 -2.21
C GLY A 42 0.11 9.03 -1.89
N PRO A 43 0.08 9.45 -0.61
CA PRO A 43 -0.23 10.83 -0.20
C PRO A 43 0.97 11.78 -0.38
N SER A 44 1.72 11.61 -1.46
CA SER A 44 2.88 12.44 -1.83
C SER A 44 2.51 13.74 -2.56
N GLY A 45 1.22 14.01 -2.71
CA GLY A 45 0.64 15.20 -3.32
C GLY A 45 -0.87 15.23 -3.18
N LEU A 46 -1.50 16.29 -3.66
CA LEU A 46 -2.96 16.44 -3.63
C LEU A 46 -3.66 15.35 -4.46
N PRO A 47 -4.82 14.83 -4.03
CA PRO A 47 -5.65 13.94 -4.82
C PRO A 47 -6.00 14.55 -6.18
N HIS A 48 -5.98 13.72 -7.22
CA HIS A 48 -6.25 14.12 -8.59
C HIS A 48 -7.07 13.06 -9.34
N ILE A 49 -7.34 13.28 -10.63
CA ILE A 49 -8.16 12.36 -11.45
C ILE A 49 -7.61 10.92 -11.48
N GLY A 50 -6.30 10.73 -11.37
CA GLY A 50 -5.69 9.40 -11.25
C GLY A 50 -6.10 8.70 -9.96
N THR A 51 -6.10 9.41 -8.83
CA THR A 51 -6.58 8.90 -7.53
C THR A 51 -8.06 8.50 -7.60
N PHE A 52 -8.90 9.34 -8.21
CA PHE A 52 -10.29 9.00 -8.48
C PHE A 52 -10.40 7.73 -9.34
N GLY A 53 -9.60 7.65 -10.40
CA GLY A 53 -9.57 6.52 -11.31
C GLY A 53 -9.30 5.18 -10.61
N GLU A 54 -8.38 5.14 -9.65
CA GLU A 54 -8.08 3.94 -8.87
C GLU A 54 -9.31 3.47 -8.06
N VAL A 55 -9.95 4.37 -7.34
CA VAL A 55 -11.10 4.03 -6.48
C VAL A 55 -12.33 3.67 -7.32
N VAL A 56 -12.64 4.43 -8.38
CA VAL A 56 -13.82 4.18 -9.20
C VAL A 56 -13.71 2.86 -9.96
N ARG A 57 -12.54 2.52 -10.50
CA ARG A 57 -12.32 1.25 -11.22
C ARG A 57 -12.53 0.05 -10.29
N THR A 58 -11.98 0.10 -9.09
CA THR A 58 -12.16 -0.93 -8.07
C THR A 58 -13.63 -1.03 -7.65
N THR A 59 -14.30 0.11 -7.46
CA THR A 59 -15.73 0.18 -7.14
C THR A 59 -16.60 -0.41 -8.26
N MET A 60 -16.27 -0.17 -9.53
CA MET A 60 -17.01 -0.75 -10.66
C MET A 60 -16.94 -2.28 -10.65
N VAL A 61 -15.77 -2.87 -10.36
CA VAL A 61 -15.64 -4.33 -10.26
C VAL A 61 -16.40 -4.87 -9.04
N ARG A 62 -16.33 -4.18 -7.89
CA ARG A 62 -17.10 -4.54 -6.69
C ARG A 62 -18.61 -4.52 -6.97
N GLN A 63 -19.14 -3.50 -7.63
CA GLN A 63 -20.56 -3.41 -7.97
C GLN A 63 -20.97 -4.50 -8.97
N ALA A 64 -20.14 -4.82 -9.94
CA ALA A 64 -20.38 -5.95 -10.85
C ALA A 64 -20.39 -7.28 -10.09
N PHE A 65 -19.51 -7.49 -9.14
CA PHE A 65 -19.46 -8.68 -8.28
C PHE A 65 -20.71 -8.79 -7.40
N ILE A 66 -21.15 -7.70 -6.78
CA ILE A 66 -22.40 -7.64 -6.01
C ILE A 66 -23.60 -8.01 -6.90
N ALA A 67 -23.65 -7.49 -8.14
CA ALA A 67 -24.71 -7.82 -9.07
C ALA A 67 -24.70 -9.30 -9.50
N LEU A 68 -23.53 -9.90 -9.74
CA LEU A 68 -23.36 -11.30 -10.09
C LEU A 68 -23.75 -12.26 -8.95
N THR A 69 -23.55 -11.85 -7.72
CA THR A 69 -23.83 -12.64 -6.52
C THR A 69 -25.20 -12.34 -5.91
N ASP A 70 -25.97 -11.44 -6.53
CA ASP A 70 -27.23 -10.92 -5.99
C ASP A 70 -27.11 -10.42 -4.54
N GLY A 71 -25.94 -9.86 -4.20
CA GLY A 71 -25.62 -9.36 -2.86
C GLY A 71 -25.45 -10.43 -1.77
N THR A 72 -25.46 -11.72 -2.12
CA THR A 72 -25.34 -12.82 -1.13
C THR A 72 -23.93 -12.99 -0.58
N VAL A 73 -22.92 -12.43 -1.24
CA VAL A 73 -21.52 -12.46 -0.79
C VAL A 73 -21.15 -11.07 -0.28
N GLU A 74 -20.75 -11.02 1.00
CA GLU A 74 -20.28 -9.78 1.62
C GLU A 74 -19.01 -9.26 0.93
N THR A 75 -18.94 -7.93 0.75
CA THR A 75 -17.78 -7.27 0.13
C THR A 75 -17.35 -6.06 0.93
N GLN A 76 -16.04 -5.79 0.95
CA GLN A 76 -15.48 -4.58 1.54
C GLN A 76 -14.54 -3.90 0.53
N LEU A 77 -14.62 -2.57 0.45
CA LEU A 77 -13.63 -1.75 -0.28
C LEU A 77 -12.69 -1.11 0.74
N ILE A 78 -11.40 -1.39 0.61
CA ILE A 78 -10.36 -0.80 1.45
C ILE A 78 -9.55 0.17 0.60
N CYS A 79 -9.40 1.41 1.08
CA CYS A 79 -8.52 2.41 0.51
C CYS A 79 -7.30 2.56 1.44
N VAL A 80 -6.16 2.03 1.02
CA VAL A 80 -4.92 2.10 1.79
C VAL A 80 -4.12 3.32 1.37
N SER A 81 -3.77 4.17 2.32
CA SER A 81 -2.80 5.23 2.11
C SER A 81 -1.39 4.73 2.37
N ASP A 82 -0.51 4.83 1.37
CA ASP A 82 0.91 4.51 1.46
C ASP A 82 1.71 5.61 2.17
N ASP A 83 1.18 6.10 3.29
CA ASP A 83 1.67 7.25 4.05
C ASP A 83 2.98 6.98 4.82
N MET A 84 3.44 5.73 4.86
CA MET A 84 4.76 5.34 5.34
C MET A 84 5.84 5.38 4.25
N ASP A 85 5.49 5.70 3.01
CA ASP A 85 6.47 5.90 1.94
C ASP A 85 7.37 7.11 2.23
N GLY A 86 8.64 7.01 1.86
CA GLY A 86 9.57 8.13 1.93
C GLY A 86 9.21 9.24 0.94
N MET A 87 9.28 10.49 1.35
CA MET A 87 9.10 11.65 0.47
C MET A 87 10.18 11.66 -0.62
N ARG A 88 9.87 11.26 -1.85
CA ARG A 88 10.86 11.14 -2.95
C ARG A 88 11.27 12.49 -3.53
N LYS A 89 10.33 13.43 -3.57
CA LYS A 89 10.54 14.81 -4.01
C LYS A 89 9.60 15.73 -3.29
N VAL A 90 9.98 16.99 -3.16
CA VAL A 90 9.07 18.02 -2.68
C VAL A 90 8.10 18.38 -3.81
N PRO A 91 6.76 18.41 -3.57
CA PRO A 91 5.80 18.83 -4.58
C PRO A 91 5.96 20.34 -4.91
N ASP A 92 5.77 20.69 -6.17
CA ASP A 92 5.92 22.08 -6.63
C ASP A 92 4.74 23.00 -6.22
N ASN A 93 3.62 22.40 -5.81
CA ASN A 93 2.35 23.08 -5.52
C ASN A 93 2.03 23.19 -4.01
N VAL A 94 3.06 23.26 -3.18
CA VAL A 94 2.94 23.45 -1.72
C VAL A 94 3.52 24.79 -1.30
N PRO A 95 3.03 25.41 -0.20
CA PRO A 95 3.67 26.59 0.39
C PRO A 95 5.08 26.26 0.89
N ASN A 96 6.03 27.19 0.70
CA ASN A 96 7.42 27.10 1.19
C ASN A 96 8.07 25.72 0.91
N PRO A 97 8.16 25.27 -0.34
CA PRO A 97 8.66 23.94 -0.68
C PRO A 97 10.07 23.67 -0.16
N GLU A 98 10.92 24.69 -0.07
CA GLU A 98 12.29 24.60 0.48
C GLU A 98 12.33 24.15 1.95
N ALA A 99 11.30 24.45 2.73
CA ALA A 99 11.20 24.00 4.12
C ALA A 99 11.01 22.47 4.25
N LEU A 100 10.57 21.80 3.16
CA LEU A 100 10.38 20.35 3.13
C LEU A 100 11.63 19.58 2.66
N VAL A 101 12.62 20.25 2.08
CA VAL A 101 13.86 19.60 1.59
C VAL A 101 14.57 18.75 2.66
N PRO A 102 14.68 19.18 3.94
CA PRO A 102 15.31 18.37 5.00
C PRO A 102 14.55 17.06 5.30
N TYR A 103 13.30 16.94 4.87
CA TYR A 103 12.44 15.79 5.11
C TYR A 103 12.41 14.79 3.92
N LEU A 104 13.19 15.03 2.88
CA LEU A 104 13.32 14.07 1.78
C LEU A 104 13.71 12.68 2.32
N GLN A 105 13.07 11.65 1.79
CA GLN A 105 13.17 10.24 2.18
C GLN A 105 12.54 9.89 3.54
N LYS A 106 12.09 10.84 4.35
CA LYS A 106 11.33 10.52 5.58
C LYS A 106 9.93 10.01 5.23
N PRO A 107 9.34 9.12 6.06
CA PRO A 107 7.94 8.74 5.92
C PRO A 107 7.06 9.98 5.78
N LEU A 108 6.08 9.93 4.88
CA LEU A 108 5.20 11.09 4.62
C LEU A 108 4.44 11.55 5.88
N THR A 109 4.23 10.64 6.84
CA THR A 109 3.65 10.97 8.17
C THR A 109 4.59 11.77 9.06
N ASP A 110 5.90 11.71 8.83
CA ASP A 110 6.91 12.40 9.62
C ASP A 110 7.34 13.74 8.95
N VAL A 111 6.71 14.10 7.83
CA VAL A 111 6.90 15.37 7.13
C VAL A 111 5.90 16.40 7.66
N PRO A 112 6.33 17.64 8.02
CA PRO A 112 5.42 18.66 8.50
C PRO A 112 4.42 19.08 7.40
N ASP A 113 3.21 19.48 7.83
CA ASP A 113 2.20 20.02 6.91
C ASP A 113 2.58 21.46 6.48
N PRO A 114 2.91 21.69 5.19
CA PRO A 114 3.26 23.03 4.71
C PRO A 114 2.06 23.99 4.70
N PHE A 115 0.84 23.46 4.80
CA PHE A 115 -0.39 24.28 4.86
C PHE A 115 -0.76 24.67 6.30
N GLY A 116 -0.15 24.06 7.33
CA GLY A 116 -0.39 24.34 8.72
C GLY A 116 -1.79 23.98 9.24
N THR A 117 -2.47 23.07 8.57
CA THR A 117 -3.87 22.69 8.87
C THR A 117 -3.99 21.32 9.55
N HIS A 118 -2.97 20.49 9.45
CA HIS A 118 -2.93 19.12 9.99
C HIS A 118 -1.60 18.86 10.71
N ALA A 119 -1.53 17.75 11.43
CA ALA A 119 -0.33 17.36 12.18
C ALA A 119 0.89 17.07 11.28
N GLY A 120 0.66 16.70 10.01
CA GLY A 120 1.72 16.41 9.05
C GLY A 120 1.20 16.37 7.62
N PHE A 121 2.14 16.25 6.69
CA PHE A 121 1.88 16.27 5.25
C PHE A 121 0.96 15.13 4.80
N ALA A 122 1.23 13.90 5.29
CA ALA A 122 0.38 12.76 4.97
C ALA A 122 -1.03 12.93 5.54
N GLN A 123 -1.17 13.44 6.76
CA GLN A 123 -2.47 13.67 7.39
C GLN A 123 -3.30 14.70 6.60
N HIS A 124 -2.64 15.78 6.11
CA HIS A 124 -3.29 16.75 5.23
C HIS A 124 -3.82 16.08 3.96
N ASN A 125 -2.97 15.35 3.23
CA ASN A 125 -3.36 14.72 1.97
C ASN A 125 -4.38 13.60 2.18
N ASN A 126 -4.28 12.82 3.26
CA ASN A 126 -5.26 11.81 3.65
C ASN A 126 -6.65 12.43 3.95
N ALA A 127 -6.68 13.55 4.64
CA ALA A 127 -7.94 14.28 4.89
C ALA A 127 -8.56 14.79 3.58
N ARG A 128 -7.74 15.31 2.66
CA ARG A 128 -8.18 15.74 1.33
C ARG A 128 -8.71 14.56 0.51
N LEU A 129 -8.02 13.42 0.53
CA LEU A 129 -8.49 12.21 -0.15
C LEU A 129 -9.85 11.78 0.38
N ARG A 130 -9.99 11.65 1.69
CA ARG A 130 -11.25 11.21 2.32
C ARG A 130 -12.40 12.15 1.96
N GLY A 131 -12.22 13.46 2.12
CA GLY A 131 -13.25 14.43 1.74
C GLY A 131 -13.61 14.38 0.25
N PHE A 132 -12.62 14.11 -0.61
CA PHE A 132 -12.85 13.91 -2.04
C PHE A 132 -13.67 12.63 -2.30
N LEU A 133 -13.31 11.49 -1.72
CA LEU A 133 -14.03 10.23 -1.91
C LEU A 133 -15.45 10.28 -1.31
N ASP A 134 -15.60 10.91 -0.16
CA ASP A 134 -16.90 11.10 0.50
C ASP A 134 -17.85 11.95 -0.35
N SER A 135 -17.33 12.97 -1.07
CA SER A 135 -18.13 13.82 -1.96
C SER A 135 -18.72 13.05 -3.17
N PHE A 136 -18.12 11.93 -3.55
CA PHE A 136 -18.63 11.02 -4.58
C PHE A 136 -19.47 9.87 -4.02
N GLY A 137 -19.63 9.78 -2.70
CA GLY A 137 -20.44 8.75 -2.05
C GLY A 137 -19.84 7.34 -2.14
N PHE A 138 -18.50 7.20 -2.21
CA PHE A 138 -17.87 5.90 -2.15
C PHE A 138 -18.04 5.27 -0.76
N ASP A 139 -18.43 4.00 -0.72
CA ASP A 139 -18.49 3.18 0.48
C ASP A 139 -17.15 2.43 0.63
N TYR A 140 -16.26 2.95 1.46
CA TYR A 140 -14.89 2.44 1.65
C TYR A 140 -14.46 2.50 3.12
N GLN A 141 -13.46 1.69 3.46
CA GLN A 141 -12.72 1.78 4.72
C GLN A 141 -11.34 2.37 4.43
N PHE A 142 -11.03 3.50 5.08
CA PHE A 142 -9.69 4.08 5.00
C PHE A 142 -8.73 3.34 5.93
N LYS A 143 -7.50 3.07 5.46
CA LYS A 143 -6.40 2.51 6.25
C LYS A 143 -5.12 3.29 6.00
N SER A 144 -4.42 3.64 7.07
CA SER A 144 -3.07 4.20 7.03
C SER A 144 -2.05 3.06 7.07
N ALA A 145 -1.12 3.02 6.11
CA ALA A 145 -0.03 2.05 6.15
C ALA A 145 0.83 2.25 7.40
N THR A 146 1.15 3.49 7.77
CA THR A 146 1.90 3.79 9.00
C THR A 146 1.23 3.20 10.24
N GLU A 147 -0.08 3.35 10.37
CA GLU A 147 -0.83 2.77 11.49
C GLU A 147 -0.80 1.24 11.46
N LEU A 148 -0.98 0.61 10.29
CA LEU A 148 -0.97 -0.84 10.14
C LEU A 148 0.41 -1.44 10.49
N TYR A 149 1.50 -0.80 10.05
CA TYR A 149 2.86 -1.24 10.39
C TYR A 149 3.18 -1.03 11.87
N ARG A 150 2.87 0.14 12.44
CA ARG A 150 3.21 0.49 13.83
C ARG A 150 2.33 -0.24 14.86
N SER A 151 1.10 -0.55 14.54
CA SER A 151 0.18 -1.29 15.43
C SER A 151 0.47 -2.80 15.52
N GLY A 152 1.35 -3.32 14.66
CA GLY A 152 1.63 -4.75 14.57
C GLY A 152 0.61 -5.54 13.73
N ALA A 153 -0.31 -4.86 13.05
CA ALA A 153 -1.30 -5.54 12.19
C ALA A 153 -0.64 -6.40 11.10
N PHE A 154 0.56 -6.04 10.66
CA PHE A 154 1.34 -6.75 9.65
C PHE A 154 2.45 -7.65 10.22
N ASP A 155 2.67 -7.68 11.53
CA ASP A 155 3.83 -8.35 12.15
C ASP A 155 3.94 -9.83 11.74
N ALA A 156 2.85 -10.58 11.83
CA ALA A 156 2.86 -12.00 11.44
C ALA A 156 3.24 -12.20 9.97
N THR A 157 2.75 -11.33 9.07
CA THR A 157 3.05 -11.42 7.64
C THR A 157 4.47 -10.95 7.34
N LEU A 158 4.97 -9.92 8.04
CA LEU A 158 6.35 -9.45 7.93
C LEU A 158 7.35 -10.53 8.35
N LEU A 159 7.11 -11.20 9.48
CA LEU A 159 7.92 -12.33 9.93
C LEU A 159 7.88 -13.49 8.92
N ARG A 160 6.71 -13.78 8.37
CA ARG A 160 6.57 -14.78 7.32
C ARG A 160 7.31 -14.40 6.04
N ALA A 161 7.27 -13.12 5.65
CA ALA A 161 8.03 -12.62 4.51
C ALA A 161 9.54 -12.71 4.74
N LEU A 162 10.00 -12.50 5.97
CA LEU A 162 11.40 -12.67 6.35
C LEU A 162 11.85 -14.14 6.25
N GLU A 163 11.03 -15.10 6.72
CA GLU A 163 11.28 -16.53 6.51
C GLU A 163 11.39 -16.91 5.03
N LYS A 164 10.68 -16.20 4.17
CA LYS A 164 10.60 -16.43 2.72
C LYS A 164 11.44 -15.43 1.91
N PHE A 165 12.40 -14.77 2.55
CA PHE A 165 13.20 -13.72 1.92
C PHE A 165 13.81 -14.15 0.59
N ASP A 166 14.51 -15.29 0.55
CA ASP A 166 15.18 -15.78 -0.65
C ASP A 166 14.17 -16.18 -1.75
N GLU A 167 13.03 -16.75 -1.37
CA GLU A 167 11.96 -17.08 -2.33
C GLU A 167 11.38 -15.79 -2.95
N ILE A 168 11.14 -14.75 -2.14
CA ILE A 168 10.67 -13.44 -2.64
C ILE A 168 11.73 -12.82 -3.54
N MET A 169 12.99 -12.85 -3.16
CA MET A 169 14.10 -12.36 -3.99
C MET A 169 14.16 -13.11 -5.33
N GLY A 170 14.04 -14.44 -5.30
CA GLY A 170 14.03 -15.28 -6.51
C GLY A 170 12.89 -14.94 -7.49
N VAL A 171 11.72 -14.56 -6.99
CA VAL A 171 10.58 -14.12 -7.81
C VAL A 171 10.77 -12.69 -8.31
N MET A 172 11.30 -11.80 -7.47
CA MET A 172 11.35 -10.38 -7.78
C MET A 172 12.52 -10.00 -8.68
N LEU A 173 13.74 -10.49 -8.42
CA LEU A 173 14.94 -10.08 -9.15
C LEU A 173 14.84 -10.27 -10.67
N PRO A 174 14.28 -11.37 -11.23
CA PRO A 174 14.12 -11.51 -12.67
C PRO A 174 13.21 -10.46 -13.32
N THR A 175 12.33 -9.84 -12.54
CA THR A 175 11.40 -8.80 -13.03
C THR A 175 12.00 -7.39 -13.07
N LEU A 176 13.22 -7.21 -12.56
CA LEU A 176 13.87 -5.91 -12.39
C LEU A 176 14.99 -5.70 -13.40
N GLY A 177 15.18 -4.45 -13.81
CA GLY A 177 16.38 -4.05 -14.58
C GLY A 177 17.66 -4.17 -13.76
N GLU A 178 18.81 -4.26 -14.43
CA GLU A 178 20.11 -4.53 -13.81
C GLU A 178 20.47 -3.57 -12.67
N GLU A 179 20.29 -2.27 -12.87
CA GLU A 179 20.56 -1.24 -11.88
C GLU A 179 19.76 -1.43 -10.59
N ARG A 180 18.48 -1.79 -10.73
CA ARG A 180 17.59 -2.04 -9.57
C ARG A 180 17.89 -3.35 -8.85
N ARG A 181 18.43 -4.36 -9.53
CA ARG A 181 18.78 -5.65 -8.91
C ARG A 181 19.84 -5.49 -7.84
N ALA A 182 20.82 -4.60 -8.08
CA ALA A 182 21.95 -4.40 -7.16
C ALA A 182 21.55 -3.85 -5.79
N THR A 183 20.46 -3.10 -5.72
CA THR A 183 19.99 -2.43 -4.49
C THR A 183 18.66 -2.95 -3.97
N TYR A 184 18.05 -3.93 -4.66
CA TYR A 184 16.73 -4.41 -4.29
C TYR A 184 16.74 -5.20 -2.98
N SER A 185 15.78 -4.89 -2.13
CA SER A 185 15.33 -5.72 -1.02
C SER A 185 13.80 -5.64 -0.93
N PRO A 186 13.10 -6.71 -0.54
CA PRO A 186 11.67 -6.62 -0.23
C PRO A 186 11.39 -5.75 0.99
N PHE A 187 12.36 -5.59 1.89
CA PHE A 187 12.30 -4.73 3.07
C PHE A 187 13.01 -3.39 2.80
N LEU A 188 12.35 -2.30 3.15
CA LEU A 188 12.89 -0.94 3.16
C LEU A 188 13.03 -0.51 4.61
N PRO A 189 14.24 -0.55 5.19
CA PRO A 189 14.43 -0.14 6.57
C PRO A 189 14.29 1.37 6.72
N ILE A 190 13.87 1.79 7.92
CA ILE A 190 13.90 3.18 8.34
C ILE A 190 15.18 3.38 9.16
N SER A 191 16.05 4.29 8.70
CA SER A 191 17.29 4.61 9.38
C SER A 191 17.02 5.08 10.81
N PRO A 192 17.58 4.45 11.85
CA PRO A 192 17.45 4.92 13.22
C PRO A 192 18.12 6.28 13.46
N SER A 193 19.16 6.61 12.68
CA SER A 193 19.92 7.85 12.83
C SER A 193 19.24 9.05 12.17
N THR A 194 18.59 8.87 11.00
CA THR A 194 18.03 9.96 10.20
C THR A 194 16.50 9.93 10.08
N GLY A 195 15.87 8.79 10.37
CA GLY A 195 14.44 8.56 10.17
C GLY A 195 14.04 8.41 8.71
N ARG A 196 14.99 8.21 7.79
CA ARG A 196 14.74 8.09 6.35
C ARG A 196 14.46 6.63 5.96
N VAL A 197 13.56 6.45 5.00
CA VAL A 197 13.29 5.15 4.36
C VAL A 197 14.42 4.88 3.37
N LEU A 198 15.16 3.80 3.59
CA LEU A 198 16.35 3.46 2.79
C LEU A 198 16.03 2.41 1.72
N TYR A 199 16.59 2.62 0.53
CA TYR A 199 16.52 1.71 -0.61
C TYR A 199 17.87 0.99 -0.76
N VAL A 200 18.20 0.14 0.21
CA VAL A 200 19.48 -0.56 0.31
C VAL A 200 19.29 -2.08 0.35
N PRO A 201 20.27 -2.87 -0.11
CA PRO A 201 20.22 -4.32 0.04
C PRO A 201 20.38 -4.71 1.52
N MET A 202 19.78 -5.83 1.91
CA MET A 202 20.03 -6.42 3.22
C MET A 202 21.39 -7.14 3.21
N LYS A 203 22.22 -6.86 4.21
CA LYS A 203 23.50 -7.56 4.44
C LYS A 203 23.30 -8.90 5.12
N ALA A 204 22.31 -8.99 6.00
CA ALA A 204 21.93 -10.22 6.68
C ALA A 204 20.43 -10.20 7.04
N THR A 205 19.86 -11.38 7.16
CA THR A 205 18.49 -11.63 7.63
C THR A 205 18.54 -12.70 8.71
N ASP A 206 17.79 -12.52 9.80
CA ASP A 206 17.62 -13.52 10.85
C ASP A 206 16.12 -13.74 11.10
N ALA A 207 15.59 -14.81 10.51
CA ALA A 207 14.18 -15.17 10.64
C ALA A 207 13.81 -15.59 12.07
N LYS A 208 14.78 -16.12 12.88
CA LYS A 208 14.51 -16.49 14.28
C LYS A 208 14.41 -15.28 15.19
N ALA A 209 15.31 -14.32 14.98
CA ALA A 209 15.29 -13.05 15.72
C ALA A 209 14.25 -12.06 15.16
N GLY A 210 13.74 -12.26 13.96
CA GLY A 210 12.83 -11.35 13.28
C GLY A 210 13.51 -10.06 12.83
N THR A 211 14.80 -10.11 12.44
CA THR A 211 15.60 -8.92 12.18
C THR A 211 16.26 -8.92 10.80
N VAL A 212 16.56 -7.71 10.32
CA VAL A 212 17.39 -7.48 9.12
C VAL A 212 18.55 -6.56 9.46
N THR A 213 19.70 -6.78 8.81
CA THR A 213 20.90 -5.93 8.91
C THR A 213 21.17 -5.26 7.57
N PHE A 214 21.46 -3.97 7.60
CA PHE A 214 21.76 -3.16 6.42
C PHE A 214 22.84 -2.12 6.75
N ALA A 215 23.41 -1.47 5.72
CA ALA A 215 24.27 -0.31 5.91
C ALA A 215 23.40 0.94 6.03
N ASP A 216 23.54 1.68 7.13
CA ASP A 216 22.90 3.00 7.29
C ASP A 216 23.59 4.05 6.41
N GLU A 217 23.08 5.28 6.37
CA GLU A 217 23.58 6.38 5.52
C GLU A 217 25.03 6.77 5.82
N ASP A 218 25.50 6.56 7.05
CA ASP A 218 26.89 6.78 7.47
C ASP A 218 27.84 5.59 7.19
N GLY A 219 27.30 4.50 6.62
CA GLY A 219 28.03 3.28 6.30
C GLY A 219 28.13 2.28 7.45
N THR A 220 27.59 2.58 8.62
CA THR A 220 27.56 1.63 9.76
C THR A 220 26.54 0.54 9.54
N ASP A 221 26.84 -0.68 10.02
CA ASP A 221 25.90 -1.78 9.99
C ASP A 221 24.90 -1.67 11.12
N VAL A 222 23.62 -1.62 10.77
CA VAL A 222 22.51 -1.49 11.72
C VAL A 222 21.59 -2.70 11.58
N THR A 223 21.16 -3.24 12.71
CA THR A 223 20.20 -4.34 12.79
C THR A 223 18.90 -3.83 13.42
N VAL A 224 17.77 -4.04 12.73
CA VAL A 224 16.45 -3.65 13.22
C VAL A 224 15.46 -4.82 13.10
N PRO A 225 14.41 -4.86 13.95
CA PRO A 225 13.32 -5.80 13.75
C PRO A 225 12.52 -5.46 12.48
N VAL A 226 11.96 -6.47 11.83
CA VAL A 226 11.08 -6.24 10.68
C VAL A 226 9.66 -5.76 11.07
N THR A 227 9.34 -5.83 12.37
CA THR A 227 8.04 -5.49 12.97
C THR A 227 8.04 -4.09 13.58
N GLY A 228 6.88 -3.65 14.07
CA GLY A 228 6.76 -2.39 14.84
C GLY A 228 7.00 -1.11 14.05
N GLY A 229 7.03 -1.17 12.72
CA GLY A 229 7.24 0.00 11.86
C GLY A 229 8.70 0.41 11.68
N HIS A 230 9.68 -0.43 12.04
CA HIS A 230 11.11 -0.19 11.77
C HIS A 230 11.49 -0.44 10.31
N VAL A 231 10.70 -1.22 9.61
CA VAL A 231 10.80 -1.42 8.16
C VAL A 231 9.41 -1.30 7.53
N LYS A 232 9.39 -1.01 6.24
CA LYS A 232 8.21 -1.22 5.39
C LYS A 232 8.58 -2.14 4.24
N MET A 233 7.59 -2.77 3.59
CA MET A 233 7.86 -3.55 2.40
C MET A 233 7.90 -2.70 1.13
N GLN A 234 8.64 -3.15 0.13
CA GLN A 234 8.57 -2.65 -1.24
C GLN A 234 7.16 -2.84 -1.81
N TRP A 235 6.75 -1.96 -2.72
CA TRP A 235 5.40 -1.85 -3.26
C TRP A 235 4.76 -3.19 -3.67
N LYS A 236 5.41 -4.02 -4.49
CA LYS A 236 4.81 -5.28 -4.93
C LYS A 236 4.63 -6.31 -3.81
N PRO A 237 5.66 -6.61 -2.98
CA PRO A 237 5.49 -7.44 -1.80
C PRO A 237 4.49 -6.88 -0.79
N ASP A 238 4.42 -5.56 -0.63
CA ASP A 238 3.49 -4.88 0.25
C ASP A 238 2.03 -5.14 -0.15
N PHE A 239 1.70 -5.02 -1.45
CA PHE A 239 0.39 -5.41 -1.97
C PHE A 239 0.06 -6.88 -1.76
N GLY A 240 1.05 -7.76 -1.83
CA GLY A 240 0.86 -9.19 -1.55
C GLY A 240 0.65 -9.49 -0.07
N MET A 241 1.10 -8.60 0.81
CA MET A 241 0.98 -8.73 2.26
C MET A 241 -0.39 -8.28 2.78
N ARG A 242 -0.96 -7.23 2.21
CA ARG A 242 -2.26 -6.66 2.57
C ARG A 242 -3.40 -7.61 2.22
#